data_e4132491f42e4361a84924560488c3dc
#
_entry.id   e4132491f42e4361a84924560488c3dc
#
_cell.length_a   1.000
_cell.length_b   1.000
_cell.length_c   1.000
_cell.angle_alpha   90.00
_cell.angle_beta   90.00
_cell.angle_gamma   90.00
#
_symmetry.space_group_name_H-M   'P 1'
#
loop_
_entity.id
_entity.type
_entity.pdbx_description
1 polymer ?
#
loop_
_entity_poly.entity_id
_entity_poly.type
_entity_poly.pdbx_seq_one_letter_code
_entity_poly.pdbx_strand_id
1 'polypeptide(L)'
;NLFTKDKKKFNIIYKLFIDKTSYLLKSIGVNINTVPVLDLRVKGASNIIGDRSFSKNKKNISKIGDICINYFHQNSIGTVMKHIPGHGLAKVDSHKFTPIVTKNSNYLNKNDFFPFKKKQSYFAMTAHVIYRSIDKLNTATHSKKIINLIRNKIGFKNILISDDLSMKSLKDDLKTNTIKTFSAGCNLALHCNGKLSEMRVVGDNSPKVNNFIIKKTSQFYKILS
;
A
#
# COMPACT_ATOMS: atom_id res chain seq x y z
N ASN A 1 -20.41 -12.51 -5.24
CA ASN A 1 -19.59 -12.00 -4.14
C ASN A 1 -20.35 -12.21 -2.82
N LEU A 2 -19.79 -13.00 -1.90
CA LEU A 2 -20.43 -13.37 -0.63
C LEU A 2 -20.76 -12.13 0.22
N PHE A 3 -19.86 -11.13 0.25
CA PHE A 3 -20.05 -9.88 1.01
C PHE A 3 -21.34 -9.12 0.67
N THR A 4 -21.80 -9.21 -0.58
CA THR A 4 -23.03 -8.55 -1.03
C THR A 4 -24.26 -9.42 -0.90
N LYS A 5 -24.11 -10.74 -0.90
CA LYS A 5 -25.21 -11.70 -0.81
C LYS A 5 -25.59 -12.01 0.64
N ASP A 6 -24.60 -12.24 1.49
CA ASP A 6 -24.76 -12.59 2.90
C ASP A 6 -23.59 -12.03 3.72
N LYS A 7 -23.81 -10.85 4.25
CA LYS A 7 -22.78 -10.12 5.01
C LYS A 7 -22.45 -10.81 6.34
N LYS A 8 -23.41 -11.46 7.00
CA LYS A 8 -23.19 -12.19 8.25
C LYS A 8 -22.27 -13.38 8.02
N LYS A 9 -22.60 -14.20 7.04
CA LYS A 9 -21.80 -15.37 6.63
C LYS A 9 -20.40 -14.93 6.14
N PHE A 10 -20.31 -13.84 5.36
CA PHE A 10 -19.02 -13.28 4.95
C PHE A 10 -18.15 -12.94 6.17
N ASN A 11 -18.67 -12.23 7.15
CA ASN A 11 -17.90 -11.81 8.34
C ASN A 11 -17.38 -13.02 9.12
N ILE A 12 -18.20 -14.07 9.29
CA ILE A 12 -17.79 -15.29 9.99
C ILE A 12 -16.63 -15.97 9.24
N ILE A 13 -16.82 -16.25 7.95
CA ILE A 13 -15.82 -16.95 7.13
C ILE A 13 -14.52 -16.12 7.03
N TYR A 14 -14.66 -14.82 6.82
CA TYR A 14 -13.50 -13.94 6.66
C TYR A 14 -12.72 -13.77 7.97
N LYS A 15 -13.43 -13.73 9.11
CA LYS A 15 -12.79 -13.74 10.43
C LYS A 15 -12.01 -15.03 10.66
N LEU A 16 -12.59 -16.19 10.43
CA LEU A 16 -11.89 -17.49 10.55
C LEU A 16 -10.65 -17.57 9.66
N PHE A 17 -10.74 -17.07 8.42
CA PHE A 17 -9.59 -17.01 7.51
C PHE A 17 -8.47 -16.11 8.09
N ILE A 18 -8.81 -14.94 8.62
CA ILE A 18 -7.84 -14.02 9.18
C ILE A 18 -7.25 -14.57 10.48
N ASP A 19 -8.05 -15.17 11.36
CA ASP A 19 -7.59 -15.80 12.61
C ASP A 19 -6.56 -16.90 12.30
N LYS A 20 -6.86 -17.79 11.35
CA LYS A 20 -5.93 -18.84 10.93
C LYS A 20 -4.66 -18.27 10.31
N THR A 21 -4.79 -17.27 9.43
CA THR A 21 -3.63 -16.61 8.81
C THR A 21 -2.74 -15.95 9.86
N SER A 22 -3.34 -15.25 10.81
CA SER A 22 -2.64 -14.59 11.91
C SER A 22 -1.90 -15.58 12.79
N TYR A 23 -2.53 -16.72 13.12
CA TYR A 23 -1.90 -17.81 13.85
C TYR A 23 -0.63 -18.31 13.13
N LEU A 24 -0.74 -18.61 11.82
CA LEU A 24 0.39 -19.08 11.02
C LEU A 24 1.52 -18.04 10.92
N LEU A 25 1.19 -16.76 10.75
CA LEU A 25 2.20 -15.70 10.72
C LEU A 25 2.93 -15.59 12.06
N LYS A 26 2.20 -15.63 13.17
CA LYS A 26 2.77 -15.54 14.51
C LYS A 26 3.65 -16.75 14.85
N SER A 27 3.27 -17.96 14.39
CA SER A 27 4.06 -19.19 14.65
C SER A 27 5.46 -19.15 14.01
N ILE A 28 5.66 -18.30 12.99
CA ILE A 28 6.97 -18.08 12.34
C ILE A 28 7.58 -16.71 12.68
N GLY A 29 7.07 -16.02 13.70
CA GLY A 29 7.60 -14.74 14.17
C GLY A 29 7.25 -13.52 13.31
N VAL A 30 6.28 -13.63 12.38
CA VAL A 30 5.84 -12.52 11.52
C VAL A 30 4.69 -11.78 12.20
N ASN A 31 4.83 -10.46 12.39
CA ASN A 31 3.87 -9.58 13.06
C ASN A 31 3.28 -8.48 12.16
N ILE A 32 3.64 -8.44 10.87
CA ILE A 32 3.09 -7.50 9.88
C ILE A 32 2.70 -8.27 8.61
N ASN A 33 1.47 -8.06 8.13
CA ASN A 33 0.99 -8.61 6.86
C ASN A 33 0.75 -7.50 5.84
N THR A 34 1.21 -7.70 4.59
CA THR A 34 1.07 -6.72 3.50
C THR A 34 -0.32 -6.76 2.85
N VAL A 35 -1.34 -6.59 3.65
CA VAL A 35 -2.78 -6.55 3.32
C VAL A 35 -3.43 -5.36 4.03
N PRO A 36 -4.63 -4.92 3.59
CA PRO A 36 -5.41 -5.32 2.43
C PRO A 36 -4.94 -4.71 1.11
N VAL A 37 -5.26 -5.37 -0.02
CA VAL A 37 -5.20 -4.76 -1.34
C VAL A 37 -6.49 -3.97 -1.56
N LEU A 38 -6.38 -2.64 -1.56
CA LEU A 38 -7.52 -1.72 -1.69
C LEU A 38 -7.71 -1.20 -3.12
N ASP A 39 -6.93 -1.72 -4.06
CA ASP A 39 -7.00 -1.34 -5.46
C ASP A 39 -8.32 -1.77 -6.09
N LEU A 40 -8.88 -0.88 -6.91
CA LEU A 40 -10.14 -1.10 -7.60
C LEU A 40 -9.94 -2.09 -8.77
N ARG A 41 -10.82 -3.10 -8.89
CA ARG A 41 -10.82 -3.97 -10.07
C ARG A 41 -11.53 -3.27 -11.23
N VAL A 42 -10.78 -2.87 -12.26
CA VAL A 42 -11.28 -2.15 -13.43
C VAL A 42 -11.19 -3.04 -14.67
N LYS A 43 -12.26 -3.08 -15.48
CA LYS A 43 -12.23 -3.79 -16.78
C LYS A 43 -11.21 -3.14 -17.71
N GLY A 44 -10.35 -3.95 -18.34
CA GLY A 44 -9.30 -3.47 -19.24
C GLY A 44 -8.04 -2.93 -18.56
N ALA A 45 -7.96 -3.00 -17.22
CA ALA A 45 -6.71 -2.79 -16.49
C ALA A 45 -5.82 -4.05 -16.53
N SER A 46 -4.55 -3.89 -16.14
CA SER A 46 -3.62 -5.01 -16.00
C SER A 46 -4.14 -6.05 -14.98
N ASN A 47 -3.87 -7.33 -15.25
CA ASN A 47 -4.20 -8.42 -14.33
C ASN A 47 -3.31 -8.46 -13.08
N ILE A 48 -2.33 -7.54 -12.93
CA ILE A 48 -1.44 -7.49 -11.76
C ILE A 48 -2.23 -7.35 -10.44
N ILE A 49 -3.31 -6.58 -10.44
CA ILE A 49 -4.25 -6.51 -9.31
C ILE A 49 -5.25 -7.67 -9.40
N GLY A 50 -5.92 -7.85 -10.54
CA GLY A 50 -6.75 -9.00 -10.85
C GLY A 50 -7.65 -9.45 -9.69
N ASP A 51 -7.52 -10.72 -9.32
CA ASP A 51 -8.29 -11.35 -8.26
C ASP A 51 -7.83 -10.99 -6.84
N ARG A 52 -6.73 -10.27 -6.68
CA ARG A 52 -6.34 -9.70 -5.38
C ARG A 52 -7.28 -8.59 -4.92
N SER A 53 -8.01 -7.93 -5.85
CA SER A 53 -9.01 -6.92 -5.52
C SER A 53 -10.29 -7.56 -4.97
N PHE A 54 -10.79 -7.03 -3.87
CA PHE A 54 -12.04 -7.50 -3.25
C PHE A 54 -13.28 -7.31 -4.13
N SER A 55 -13.30 -6.28 -4.99
CA SER A 55 -14.53 -5.93 -5.73
C SER A 55 -14.25 -4.93 -6.88
N LYS A 56 -15.24 -4.79 -7.78
CA LYS A 56 -15.34 -3.67 -8.73
C LYS A 56 -15.99 -2.42 -8.09
N ASN A 57 -16.57 -2.55 -6.89
CA ASN A 57 -17.24 -1.46 -6.19
C ASN A 57 -16.34 -0.88 -5.10
N LYS A 58 -15.95 0.39 -5.24
CA LYS A 58 -15.07 1.10 -4.32
C LYS A 58 -15.58 1.16 -2.88
N LYS A 59 -16.92 1.23 -2.67
CA LYS A 59 -17.51 1.25 -1.32
C LYS A 59 -17.37 -0.12 -0.64
N ASN A 60 -17.52 -1.21 -1.41
CA ASN A 60 -17.32 -2.57 -0.90
C ASN A 60 -15.85 -2.81 -0.55
N ILE A 61 -14.91 -2.38 -1.42
CA ILE A 61 -13.47 -2.47 -1.14
C ILE A 61 -13.14 -1.73 0.16
N SER A 62 -13.63 -0.48 0.29
CA SER A 62 -13.41 0.32 1.49
C SER A 62 -13.89 -0.40 2.77
N LYS A 63 -15.12 -0.94 2.76
CA LYS A 63 -15.71 -1.65 3.91
C LYS A 63 -14.98 -2.96 4.23
N ILE A 64 -14.67 -3.77 3.21
CA ILE A 64 -13.93 -5.03 3.41
C ILE A 64 -12.50 -4.71 3.91
N GLY A 65 -11.89 -3.65 3.40
CA GLY A 65 -10.60 -3.16 3.88
C GLY A 65 -10.60 -2.81 5.37
N ASP A 66 -11.65 -2.11 5.85
CA ASP A 66 -11.79 -1.81 7.28
C ASP A 66 -11.93 -3.09 8.12
N ILE A 67 -12.75 -4.04 7.66
CA ILE A 67 -12.91 -5.36 8.32
C ILE A 67 -11.58 -6.12 8.37
N CYS A 68 -10.84 -6.14 7.26
CA CYS A 68 -9.53 -6.78 7.16
C CYS A 68 -8.53 -6.18 8.18
N ILE A 69 -8.38 -4.87 8.18
CA ILE A 69 -7.48 -4.15 9.09
C ILE A 69 -7.85 -4.46 10.55
N ASN A 70 -9.14 -4.32 10.91
CA ASN A 70 -9.59 -4.54 12.28
C ASN A 70 -9.34 -5.98 12.75
N TYR A 71 -9.64 -6.99 11.94
CA TYR A 71 -9.44 -8.39 12.35
C TYR A 71 -7.96 -8.75 12.49
N PHE A 72 -7.07 -8.27 11.61
CA PHE A 72 -5.64 -8.47 11.78
C PHE A 72 -5.12 -7.77 13.04
N HIS A 73 -5.53 -6.51 13.29
CA HIS A 73 -5.13 -5.79 14.51
C HIS A 73 -5.62 -6.49 15.78
N GLN A 74 -6.86 -7.02 15.82
CA GLN A 74 -7.38 -7.83 16.93
C GLN A 74 -6.55 -9.10 17.18
N ASN A 75 -5.88 -9.60 16.15
CA ASN A 75 -4.97 -10.73 16.24
C ASN A 75 -3.50 -10.30 16.45
N SER A 76 -3.22 -9.07 16.85
CA SER A 76 -1.86 -8.55 17.04
C SER A 76 -0.98 -8.66 15.79
N ILE A 77 -1.56 -8.51 14.61
CA ILE A 77 -0.85 -8.44 13.32
C ILE A 77 -1.05 -7.06 12.70
N GLY A 78 0.04 -6.35 12.45
CA GLY A 78 0.02 -5.09 11.71
C GLY A 78 -0.38 -5.28 10.25
N THR A 79 -0.97 -4.25 9.66
CA THR A 79 -1.39 -4.27 8.25
C THR A 79 -0.67 -3.21 7.44
N VAL A 80 -0.33 -3.55 6.19
CA VAL A 80 0.16 -2.62 5.17
C VAL A 80 -0.86 -2.53 4.06
N MET A 81 -1.74 -1.54 4.07
CA MET A 81 -2.69 -1.35 2.97
C MET A 81 -2.00 -0.92 1.69
N LYS A 82 -2.43 -1.45 0.54
CA LYS A 82 -1.74 -1.22 -0.75
C LYS A 82 -2.67 -1.18 -1.95
N HIS A 83 -2.24 -0.53 -3.05
CA HIS A 83 -1.06 0.31 -3.25
C HIS A 83 -1.51 1.77 -3.33
N ILE A 84 -1.28 2.53 -2.26
CA ILE A 84 -1.78 3.91 -2.15
C ILE A 84 -1.09 4.84 -3.16
N PRO A 85 -1.82 5.75 -3.84
CA PRO A 85 -3.23 6.11 -3.65
C PRO A 85 -4.22 5.26 -4.45
N GLY A 86 -3.79 4.25 -5.24
CA GLY A 86 -4.61 3.32 -6.00
C GLY A 86 -3.87 2.82 -7.26
N HIS A 87 -3.87 1.52 -7.53
CA HIS A 87 -3.20 0.91 -8.68
C HIS A 87 -4.21 0.33 -9.70
N GLY A 88 -5.51 0.41 -9.39
CA GLY A 88 -6.55 -0.30 -10.13
C GLY A 88 -6.75 0.15 -11.58
N LEU A 89 -6.31 1.36 -11.95
CA LEU A 89 -6.41 1.90 -13.31
C LEU A 89 -5.17 1.64 -14.18
N ALA A 90 -4.12 1.04 -13.62
CA ALA A 90 -2.89 0.74 -14.36
C ALA A 90 -3.14 -0.30 -15.46
N LYS A 91 -2.73 0.01 -16.70
CA LYS A 91 -2.91 -0.87 -17.85
C LYS A 91 -1.76 -1.83 -18.07
N VAL A 92 -0.62 -1.62 -17.44
CA VAL A 92 0.59 -2.44 -17.54
C VAL A 92 1.05 -2.90 -16.16
N ASP A 93 1.84 -3.97 -16.14
CA ASP A 93 2.44 -4.52 -14.93
C ASP A 93 3.59 -3.63 -14.45
N SER A 94 3.50 -3.13 -13.21
CA SER A 94 4.52 -2.28 -12.58
C SER A 94 5.84 -3.02 -12.29
N HIS A 95 5.86 -4.35 -12.29
CA HIS A 95 7.11 -5.11 -12.21
C HIS A 95 7.95 -5.01 -13.50
N LYS A 96 7.30 -4.74 -14.65
CA LYS A 96 7.95 -4.72 -15.97
C LYS A 96 8.05 -3.33 -16.58
N PHE A 97 7.05 -2.49 -16.37
CA PHE A 97 6.91 -1.18 -17.00
C PHE A 97 6.40 -0.14 -16.00
N THR A 98 6.62 1.13 -16.28
CA THR A 98 6.03 2.22 -15.49
C THR A 98 4.58 2.47 -15.94
N PRO A 99 3.56 2.13 -15.11
CA PRO A 99 2.18 2.39 -15.47
C PRO A 99 1.88 3.90 -15.46
N ILE A 100 1.12 4.36 -16.46
CA ILE A 100 0.68 5.75 -16.57
C ILE A 100 -0.85 5.78 -16.57
N VAL A 101 -1.42 6.51 -15.61
CA VAL A 101 -2.85 6.75 -15.49
C VAL A 101 -3.17 8.18 -15.95
N THR A 102 -4.06 8.31 -16.95
CA THR A 102 -4.40 9.59 -17.58
C THR A 102 -5.72 10.21 -17.10
N LYS A 103 -6.45 9.53 -16.21
CA LYS A 103 -7.70 10.06 -15.64
C LYS A 103 -7.44 11.35 -14.87
N ASN A 104 -8.40 12.28 -14.93
CA ASN A 104 -8.28 13.55 -14.21
C ASN A 104 -8.34 13.36 -12.69
N SER A 105 -7.83 14.32 -11.93
CA SER A 105 -7.69 14.23 -10.48
C SER A 105 -9.04 14.09 -9.76
N ASN A 106 -10.12 14.67 -10.28
CA ASN A 106 -11.46 14.52 -9.70
C ASN A 106 -11.98 13.09 -9.81
N TYR A 107 -11.81 12.46 -10.98
CA TYR A 107 -12.14 11.04 -11.18
C TYR A 107 -11.33 10.14 -10.25
N LEU A 108 -10.01 10.37 -10.14
CA LEU A 108 -9.12 9.60 -9.28
C LEU A 108 -9.55 9.69 -7.81
N ASN A 109 -9.80 10.91 -7.31
CA ASN A 109 -10.25 11.14 -5.93
C ASN A 109 -11.60 10.51 -5.61
N LYS A 110 -12.52 10.50 -6.58
CA LYS A 110 -13.86 9.92 -6.43
C LYS A 110 -13.87 8.39 -6.54
N ASN A 111 -12.91 7.79 -7.23
CA ASN A 111 -12.93 6.36 -7.57
C ASN A 111 -11.72 5.60 -7.03
N ASP A 112 -10.56 5.73 -7.68
CA ASP A 112 -9.38 4.89 -7.43
C ASP A 112 -8.78 5.15 -6.03
N PHE A 113 -8.78 6.41 -5.58
CA PHE A 113 -8.26 6.81 -4.28
C PHE A 113 -9.28 6.64 -3.13
N PHE A 114 -10.56 6.46 -3.47
CA PHE A 114 -11.64 6.39 -2.48
C PHE A 114 -11.46 5.28 -1.44
N PRO A 115 -11.07 4.04 -1.80
CA PRO A 115 -10.94 2.96 -0.82
C PRO A 115 -9.88 3.20 0.27
N PHE A 116 -8.91 4.06 0.00
CA PHE A 116 -7.80 4.35 0.91
C PHE A 116 -8.12 5.43 1.96
N LYS A 117 -9.24 6.14 1.80
CA LYS A 117 -9.59 7.26 2.71
C LYS A 117 -9.96 6.77 4.10
N LYS A 118 -9.44 7.48 5.13
CA LYS A 118 -9.79 7.28 6.55
C LYS A 118 -9.53 5.85 7.06
N LYS A 119 -8.47 5.17 6.57
CA LYS A 119 -8.09 3.83 7.02
C LYS A 119 -7.21 3.90 8.27
N GLN A 120 -7.44 2.96 9.22
CA GLN A 120 -6.71 2.85 10.47
C GLN A 120 -5.53 1.85 10.41
N SER A 121 -4.95 1.67 9.23
CA SER A 121 -3.74 0.86 9.07
C SER A 121 -2.52 1.59 9.62
N TYR A 122 -1.59 0.86 10.26
CA TYR A 122 -0.33 1.44 10.74
C TYR A 122 0.63 1.76 9.60
N PHE A 123 0.52 1.02 8.50
CA PHE A 123 1.39 1.17 7.34
C PHE A 123 0.57 1.26 6.05
N ALA A 124 1.12 1.96 5.06
CA ALA A 124 0.61 1.94 3.70
C ALA A 124 1.77 1.89 2.71
N MET A 125 1.61 1.09 1.66
CA MET A 125 2.59 0.93 0.59
C MET A 125 2.20 1.77 -0.61
N THR A 126 3.14 2.57 -1.15
CA THR A 126 2.90 3.44 -2.31
C THR A 126 2.87 2.67 -3.62
N ALA A 127 2.11 3.15 -4.60
CA ALA A 127 2.08 2.61 -5.95
C ALA A 127 3.21 3.17 -6.82
N HIS A 128 3.89 2.32 -7.60
CA HIS A 128 4.82 2.77 -8.65
C HIS A 128 4.05 3.14 -9.94
N VAL A 129 3.15 4.11 -9.83
CA VAL A 129 2.26 4.58 -10.90
C VAL A 129 2.39 6.08 -11.10
N ILE A 130 2.46 6.54 -12.35
CA ILE A 130 2.41 7.95 -12.73
C ILE A 130 0.94 8.34 -12.93
N TYR A 131 0.45 9.32 -12.17
CA TYR A 131 -0.88 9.92 -12.38
C TYR A 131 -0.71 11.24 -13.11
N ARG A 132 -0.77 11.19 -14.44
CA ARG A 132 -0.39 12.31 -15.33
C ARG A 132 -1.12 13.63 -15.03
N SER A 133 -2.32 13.58 -14.49
CA SER A 133 -3.09 14.76 -14.10
C SER A 133 -2.60 15.44 -12.80
N ILE A 134 -1.69 14.81 -12.04
CA ILE A 134 -1.17 15.31 -10.76
C ILE A 134 0.32 15.55 -10.85
N ASP A 135 1.06 14.55 -11.32
CA ASP A 135 2.49 14.62 -11.61
C ASP A 135 2.77 13.91 -12.93
N LYS A 136 3.35 14.62 -13.89
CA LYS A 136 3.56 14.08 -15.24
C LYS A 136 4.77 13.16 -15.34
N LEU A 137 5.73 13.29 -14.41
CA LEU A 137 7.06 12.68 -14.53
C LEU A 137 7.30 11.59 -13.47
N ASN A 138 6.81 11.80 -12.26
CA ASN A 138 7.16 10.94 -11.13
C ASN A 138 6.06 9.95 -10.80
N THR A 139 6.45 8.72 -10.45
CA THR A 139 5.55 7.75 -9.82
C THR A 139 5.05 8.27 -8.47
N ALA A 140 3.96 7.73 -7.94
CA ALA A 140 3.46 8.16 -6.63
C ALA A 140 4.52 8.06 -5.53
N THR A 141 5.39 7.05 -5.60
CA THR A 141 6.52 6.85 -4.67
C THR A 141 7.52 8.01 -4.70
N HIS A 142 7.79 8.59 -5.86
CA HIS A 142 8.78 9.67 -6.05
C HIS A 142 8.16 11.08 -6.15
N SER A 143 6.84 11.20 -6.03
CA SER A 143 6.13 12.47 -6.21
C SER A 143 5.76 13.14 -4.89
N LYS A 144 6.43 14.24 -4.52
CA LYS A 144 6.03 15.09 -3.39
C LYS A 144 4.57 15.52 -3.47
N LYS A 145 4.07 15.82 -4.69
CA LYS A 145 2.67 16.23 -4.93
C LYS A 145 1.69 15.13 -4.51
N ILE A 146 1.98 13.87 -4.90
CA ILE A 146 1.12 12.74 -4.58
C ILE A 146 1.26 12.35 -3.11
N ILE A 147 2.46 12.37 -2.54
CA ILE A 147 2.64 12.13 -1.10
C ILE A 147 1.87 13.17 -0.27
N ASN A 148 1.91 14.45 -0.64
CA ASN A 148 1.11 15.49 0.00
C ASN A 148 -0.40 15.24 -0.15
N LEU A 149 -0.85 14.76 -1.30
CA LEU A 149 -2.26 14.35 -1.50
C LEU A 149 -2.63 13.19 -0.58
N ILE A 150 -1.77 12.18 -0.48
CA ILE A 150 -1.96 11.04 0.44
C ILE A 150 -2.10 11.54 1.88
N ARG A 151 -1.21 12.43 2.32
CA ARG A 151 -1.20 12.99 3.67
C ARG A 151 -2.42 13.87 3.98
N ASN A 152 -2.82 14.72 3.02
CA ASN A 152 -3.79 15.79 3.29
C ASN A 152 -5.20 15.47 2.77
N LYS A 153 -5.35 14.85 1.58
CA LYS A 153 -6.68 14.59 0.98
C LYS A 153 -7.18 13.17 1.26
N ILE A 154 -6.32 12.17 1.21
CA ILE A 154 -6.65 10.79 1.63
C ILE A 154 -6.66 10.71 3.16
N GLY A 155 -5.79 11.49 3.81
CA GLY A 155 -5.75 11.62 5.26
C GLY A 155 -4.93 10.53 5.95
N PHE A 156 -4.02 9.83 5.23
CA PHE A 156 -3.16 8.82 5.84
C PHE A 156 -1.99 9.47 6.59
N LYS A 157 -1.96 9.32 7.92
CA LYS A 157 -1.01 9.98 8.83
C LYS A 157 0.00 9.02 9.48
N ASN A 158 0.03 7.75 9.09
CA ASN A 158 0.94 6.74 9.64
C ASN A 158 2.13 6.48 8.70
N ILE A 159 2.86 5.38 8.91
CA ILE A 159 4.09 5.07 8.20
C ILE A 159 3.79 4.73 6.74
N LEU A 160 4.42 5.48 5.83
CA LEU A 160 4.33 5.28 4.40
C LEU A 160 5.61 4.55 3.92
N ILE A 161 5.42 3.39 3.30
CA ILE A 161 6.49 2.53 2.79
C ILE A 161 6.46 2.61 1.26
N SER A 162 7.60 2.59 0.58
CA SER A 162 7.62 2.38 -0.87
C SER A 162 7.14 0.98 -1.22
N ASP A 163 6.68 0.74 -2.45
CA ASP A 163 6.77 -0.59 -3.04
C ASP A 163 8.23 -0.95 -3.31
N ASP A 164 8.53 -2.17 -3.74
CA ASP A 164 9.90 -2.66 -3.95
C ASP A 164 10.69 -1.77 -4.93
N LEU A 165 11.78 -1.18 -4.45
CA LEU A 165 12.62 -0.29 -5.23
C LEU A 165 13.37 -0.97 -6.39
N SER A 166 13.42 -2.31 -6.41
CA SER A 166 14.01 -3.09 -7.50
C SER A 166 13.08 -3.27 -8.70
N MET A 167 11.82 -2.85 -8.62
CA MET A 167 10.83 -2.99 -9.70
C MET A 167 11.20 -2.09 -10.90
N LYS A 168 11.06 -2.64 -12.11
CA LYS A 168 11.38 -1.95 -13.39
C LYS A 168 10.50 -0.74 -13.71
N SER A 169 9.46 -0.49 -12.93
CA SER A 169 8.66 0.74 -13.00
C SER A 169 9.42 1.98 -12.53
N LEU A 170 10.48 1.83 -11.74
CA LEU A 170 11.41 2.88 -11.40
C LEU A 170 12.61 2.80 -12.34
N LYS A 171 12.93 3.91 -13.02
CA LYS A 171 13.88 3.92 -14.14
C LYS A 171 15.31 4.29 -13.75
N ASP A 172 15.47 4.90 -12.58
CA ASP A 172 16.78 5.29 -12.08
C ASP A 172 17.52 4.10 -11.45
N ASP A 173 18.80 4.27 -11.16
CA ASP A 173 19.55 3.32 -10.33
C ASP A 173 19.01 3.25 -8.90
N LEU A 174 19.36 2.19 -8.17
CA LEU A 174 18.82 1.92 -6.84
C LEU A 174 19.15 3.03 -5.81
N LYS A 175 20.34 3.65 -5.90
CA LYS A 175 20.75 4.78 -5.06
C LYS A 175 19.81 5.97 -5.29
N THR A 176 19.64 6.36 -6.54
CA THR A 176 18.77 7.47 -6.94
C THR A 176 17.32 7.21 -6.57
N ASN A 177 16.81 5.99 -6.80
CA ASN A 177 15.47 5.58 -6.40
C ASN A 177 15.26 5.70 -4.88
N THR A 178 16.25 5.26 -4.09
CA THR A 178 16.21 5.38 -2.62
C THR A 178 16.13 6.85 -2.18
N ILE A 179 17.03 7.69 -2.68
CA ILE A 179 17.06 9.12 -2.35
C ILE A 179 15.74 9.81 -2.75
N LYS A 180 15.23 9.56 -3.96
CA LYS A 180 13.95 10.12 -4.44
C LYS A 180 12.77 9.69 -3.57
N THR A 181 12.74 8.43 -3.13
CA THR A 181 11.69 7.88 -2.26
C THR A 181 11.57 8.66 -0.95
N PHE A 182 12.68 8.85 -0.26
CA PHE A 182 12.69 9.60 1.00
C PHE A 182 12.46 11.11 0.77
N SER A 183 13.07 11.69 -0.27
CA SER A 183 12.86 13.09 -0.64
C SER A 183 11.42 13.41 -1.01
N ALA A 184 10.67 12.44 -1.53
CA ALA A 184 9.24 12.60 -1.80
C ALA A 184 8.39 12.58 -0.52
N GLY A 185 8.85 11.94 0.56
CA GLY A 185 8.19 11.89 1.86
C GLY A 185 7.71 10.50 2.30
N CYS A 186 8.19 9.42 1.68
CA CYS A 186 8.08 8.08 2.25
C CYS A 186 8.92 7.99 3.54
N ASN A 187 8.48 7.16 4.46
CA ASN A 187 9.14 6.96 5.75
C ASN A 187 10.09 5.76 5.75
N LEU A 188 9.78 4.75 4.93
CA LEU A 188 10.56 3.54 4.76
C LEU A 188 10.69 3.22 3.27
N ALA A 189 11.82 2.62 2.90
CA ALA A 189 12.08 2.04 1.59
C ALA A 189 12.02 0.51 1.68
N LEU A 190 11.36 -0.14 0.72
CA LEU A 190 11.28 -1.59 0.63
C LEU A 190 12.20 -2.09 -0.50
N HIS A 191 12.97 -3.14 -0.20
CA HIS A 191 13.81 -3.85 -1.16
C HIS A 191 13.67 -5.35 -0.93
N CYS A 192 13.28 -6.13 -1.96
CA CYS A 192 12.79 -7.49 -1.78
C CYS A 192 13.67 -8.59 -2.38
N ASN A 193 14.73 -8.27 -3.14
CA ASN A 193 15.47 -9.31 -3.87
C ASN A 193 16.56 -10.03 -3.04
N GLY A 194 16.85 -9.57 -1.83
CA GLY A 194 17.78 -10.23 -0.90
C GLY A 194 19.27 -10.13 -1.27
N LYS A 195 19.65 -9.33 -2.30
CA LYS A 195 21.05 -9.14 -2.68
C LYS A 195 21.73 -8.17 -1.72
N LEU A 196 22.73 -8.66 -0.97
CA LEU A 196 23.44 -7.90 0.06
C LEU A 196 24.05 -6.58 -0.47
N SER A 197 24.63 -6.61 -1.67
CA SER A 197 25.20 -5.41 -2.32
C SER A 197 24.14 -4.33 -2.55
N GLU A 198 22.94 -4.70 -2.99
CA GLU A 198 21.82 -3.78 -3.19
C GLU A 198 21.23 -3.32 -1.85
N MET A 199 21.12 -4.21 -0.86
CA MET A 199 20.68 -3.84 0.49
C MET A 199 21.61 -2.78 1.12
N ARG A 200 22.91 -2.89 0.93
CA ARG A 200 23.89 -1.87 1.35
C ARG A 200 23.62 -0.54 0.66
N VAL A 201 23.43 -0.52 -0.66
CA VAL A 201 23.09 0.72 -1.39
C VAL A 201 21.85 1.39 -0.82
N VAL A 202 20.80 0.64 -0.53
CA VAL A 202 19.58 1.18 0.08
C VAL A 202 19.87 1.69 1.50
N GLY A 203 20.57 0.91 2.32
CA GLY A 203 20.91 1.28 3.70
C GLY A 203 21.73 2.57 3.78
N ASP A 204 22.81 2.65 2.99
CA ASP A 204 23.75 3.79 2.98
C ASP A 204 23.11 5.09 2.49
N ASN A 205 22.02 5.00 1.69
CA ASN A 205 21.29 6.14 1.15
C ASN A 205 19.95 6.40 1.87
N SER A 206 19.66 5.68 2.95
CA SER A 206 18.50 5.90 3.80
C SER A 206 18.80 6.89 4.91
N PRO A 207 17.88 7.82 5.23
CA PRO A 207 18.06 8.74 6.35
C PRO A 207 18.00 7.99 7.69
N LYS A 208 18.63 8.58 8.72
CA LYS A 208 18.49 8.10 10.10
C LYS A 208 17.02 8.12 10.54
N VAL A 209 16.64 7.17 11.40
CA VAL A 209 15.30 7.10 11.99
C VAL A 209 15.01 8.40 12.75
N ASN A 210 13.84 8.98 12.52
CA ASN A 210 13.41 10.22 13.14
C ASN A 210 12.30 9.99 14.19
N ASN A 211 11.99 11.03 14.98
CA ASN A 211 10.96 10.97 16.04
C ASN A 211 9.57 10.56 15.52
N PHE A 212 9.21 10.89 14.29
CA PHE A 212 7.94 10.46 13.71
C PHE A 212 7.89 8.94 13.57
N ILE A 213 8.94 8.33 13.02
CA ILE A 213 9.03 6.87 12.84
C ILE A 213 9.01 6.18 14.21
N ILE A 214 9.84 6.66 15.17
CA ILE A 214 9.87 6.13 16.56
C ILE A 214 8.46 6.16 17.18
N LYS A 215 7.79 7.32 17.13
CA LYS A 215 6.43 7.48 17.67
C LYS A 215 5.43 6.52 17.03
N LYS A 216 5.48 6.37 15.68
CA LYS A 216 4.51 5.53 14.96
C LYS A 216 4.77 4.04 15.15
N THR A 217 6.02 3.61 15.21
CA THR A 217 6.37 2.21 15.54
C THR A 217 6.03 1.88 16.97
N SER A 218 6.25 2.78 17.94
CA SER A 218 5.81 2.60 19.33
C SER A 218 4.28 2.45 19.44
N GLN A 219 3.50 3.18 18.63
CA GLN A 219 2.05 3.00 18.56
C GLN A 219 1.67 1.63 17.97
N PHE A 220 2.41 1.15 16.98
CA PHE A 220 2.22 -0.18 16.42
C PHE A 220 2.55 -1.27 17.43
N TYR A 221 3.65 -1.17 18.17
CA TYR A 221 4.03 -2.16 19.19
C TYR A 221 2.95 -2.39 20.24
N LYS A 222 2.11 -1.40 20.54
CA LYS A 222 0.99 -1.55 21.49
C LYS A 222 -0.07 -2.57 21.07
N ILE A 223 -0.16 -2.93 19.78
CA ILE A 223 -1.08 -4.00 19.36
C ILE A 223 -0.45 -5.39 19.41
N LEU A 224 0.87 -5.48 19.64
CA LEU A 224 1.59 -6.76 19.75
C LEU A 224 1.58 -7.28 21.20
N SER A 225 1.40 -6.38 22.17
CA SER A 225 1.20 -6.70 23.59
C SER A 225 -0.27 -6.98 23.84
#